data_64c26c119c49d6271a29b8ec4db346af
#
_entry.id   64c26c119c49d6271a29b8ec4db346af
#
_cell.length_a   1.000
_cell.length_b   1.000
_cell.length_c   1.000
_cell.angle_alpha   90.00
_cell.angle_beta   90.00
_cell.angle_gamma   90.00
#
_symmetry.space_group_name_H-M   'P 1'
#
loop_
_entity.id
_entity.type
_entity.pdbx_description
1 polymer ?
#
loop_
_entity_poly.entity_id
_entity_poly.type
_entity_poly.pdbx_seq_one_letter_code
_entity_poly.pdbx_strand_id
1 'polypeptide(L)'
;MNWLSRPSYIFFICVSLFTSVAPATASLLTNQPPEEQTLTLDDLSHLDALLEEETQSASSLLDRQTVLDIAALVFVLAFGLVSFFRKSDRLKIVSLLLSVIYLGFVKASLVSIVDIFGAIRLSLPAFSYAISYYILIAFTVGSTVLWGRFYCGRICAFGALTQLIDRIVPDRFRFELPPAVDRWAIYLKYVILVGAVLYVVTGGDTLVYRYIEPFWMFTLNGNAIMWTLLTLLLLSTIFIRNLYCRYLCSVGAGLGLLSNLTVFRIKRWSECKTCKLCEKTCEWGAIDGPKILTSECVRCDDCERLYADEEKCPHWLILLRQKARFEPKN
;
A
#
# COMPACT_ATOMS: atom_id res chain seq x y z
N MET A 1 0.51 -34.49 12.25
CA MET A 1 1.90 -34.03 12.18
C MET A 1 1.90 -32.61 11.60
N ASN A 2 1.87 -31.61 12.48
CA ASN A 2 1.70 -30.20 12.11
C ASN A 2 3.07 -29.52 12.12
N TRP A 3 3.69 -29.37 10.94
CA TRP A 3 5.01 -28.71 10.79
C TRP A 3 4.90 -27.23 10.40
N LEU A 4 3.69 -26.65 10.29
CA LEU A 4 3.43 -25.29 9.85
C LEU A 4 3.11 -24.27 10.96
N SER A 5 3.36 -24.61 12.23
CA SER A 5 2.99 -23.76 13.37
C SER A 5 4.16 -23.11 14.13
N ARG A 6 5.36 -23.01 13.55
CA ARG A 6 6.48 -22.29 14.19
C ARG A 6 6.78 -20.99 13.44
N PRO A 7 6.44 -19.83 14.01
CA PRO A 7 6.64 -18.51 13.37
C PRO A 7 8.11 -18.09 13.23
N SER A 8 9.04 -18.81 13.86
CA SER A 8 10.46 -18.45 13.89
C SER A 8 11.20 -18.63 12.55
N TYR A 9 10.73 -19.52 11.68
CA TYR A 9 11.40 -19.77 10.38
C TYR A 9 11.11 -18.74 9.30
N ILE A 10 9.93 -18.11 9.33
CA ILE A 10 9.56 -17.09 8.35
C ILE A 10 10.35 -15.80 8.56
N PHE A 11 10.67 -15.47 9.82
CA PHE A 11 11.49 -14.30 10.15
C PHE A 11 12.94 -14.46 9.65
N PHE A 12 13.52 -15.67 9.75
CA PHE A 12 14.87 -15.95 9.25
C PHE A 12 14.96 -15.95 7.72
N ILE A 13 13.91 -16.40 7.01
CA ILE A 13 13.88 -16.37 5.54
C ILE A 13 13.75 -14.93 5.04
N CYS A 14 12.98 -14.06 5.69
CA CYS A 14 12.92 -12.65 5.34
C CYS A 14 14.23 -11.91 5.59
N VAL A 15 14.96 -12.23 6.66
CA VAL A 15 16.25 -11.59 6.97
C VAL A 15 17.37 -12.11 6.07
N SER A 16 17.38 -13.39 5.68
CA SER A 16 18.40 -13.95 4.78
C SER A 16 18.24 -13.52 3.32
N LEU A 17 17.03 -13.18 2.87
CA LEU A 17 16.81 -12.59 1.56
C LEU A 17 17.32 -11.14 1.47
N PHE A 18 17.42 -10.44 2.60
CA PHE A 18 17.92 -9.06 2.65
C PHE A 18 19.47 -8.95 2.55
N THR A 19 20.20 -10.03 2.83
CA THR A 19 21.67 -10.02 2.85
C THR A 19 22.34 -10.48 1.56
N SER A 20 21.57 -10.95 0.56
CA SER A 20 22.12 -11.57 -0.67
C SER A 20 22.16 -10.67 -1.91
N VAL A 21 21.71 -9.42 -1.81
CA VAL A 21 21.78 -8.48 -2.96
C VAL A 21 22.89 -7.46 -2.71
N ALA A 22 24.13 -7.86 -2.98
CA ALA A 22 25.24 -6.92 -3.12
C ALA A 22 25.28 -6.39 -4.56
N PRO A 23 25.53 -5.08 -4.77
CA PRO A 23 25.59 -4.52 -6.13
C PRO A 23 26.92 -4.89 -6.80
N ALA A 24 26.84 -5.64 -7.86
CA ALA A 24 27.95 -5.85 -8.80
C ALA A 24 27.91 -4.76 -9.87
N THR A 25 28.48 -3.59 -9.58
CA THR A 25 28.83 -2.61 -10.62
C THR A 25 29.93 -1.70 -10.11
N ALA A 26 31.18 -2.11 -10.29
CA ALA A 26 32.32 -1.19 -10.31
C ALA A 26 33.51 -1.90 -10.96
N SER A 27 33.66 -1.74 -12.26
CA SER A 27 34.96 -1.73 -12.95
C SER A 27 34.70 -1.59 -14.45
N LEU A 28 35.12 -0.51 -15.00
CA LEU A 28 35.81 -0.35 -16.31
C LEU A 28 35.72 1.12 -16.75
N LEU A 29 36.66 1.89 -16.25
CA LEU A 29 37.07 3.15 -16.88
C LEU A 29 38.59 3.07 -17.04
N THR A 30 39.02 2.54 -18.19
CA THR A 30 40.39 2.78 -18.69
C THR A 30 40.28 3.76 -19.82
N ASN A 31 40.80 4.97 -19.55
CA ASN A 31 41.00 6.02 -20.53
C ASN A 31 42.15 5.64 -21.47
N GLN A 32 41.85 5.56 -22.78
CA GLN A 32 42.83 5.79 -23.84
C GLN A 32 42.29 6.90 -24.75
N PRO A 33 43.16 7.85 -25.20
CA PRO A 33 42.71 8.93 -26.07
C PRO A 33 42.46 8.39 -27.49
N PRO A 34 41.43 8.88 -28.21
CA PRO A 34 41.09 8.39 -29.54
C PRO A 34 42.08 8.92 -30.58
N GLU A 35 42.57 8.00 -31.38
CA GLU A 35 43.23 8.32 -32.65
C GLU A 35 42.22 8.99 -33.61
N GLU A 36 42.62 10.09 -34.18
CA GLU A 36 41.87 10.92 -35.10
C GLU A 36 41.75 10.18 -36.45
N GLN A 37 40.71 9.34 -36.59
CA GLN A 37 40.35 8.72 -37.88
C GLN A 37 39.44 9.67 -38.64
N THR A 38 39.85 10.11 -39.81
CA THR A 38 39.04 10.84 -40.79
C THR A 38 37.89 10.00 -41.26
N LEU A 39 36.70 10.19 -40.72
CA LEU A 39 35.46 9.53 -41.16
C LEU A 39 35.10 9.96 -42.58
N THR A 40 34.92 9.00 -43.46
CA THR A 40 34.42 9.22 -44.83
C THR A 40 32.88 9.39 -44.81
N LEU A 41 32.33 10.04 -45.85
CA LEU A 41 30.86 10.26 -45.98
C LEU A 41 30.08 8.95 -46.04
N ASP A 42 30.68 7.86 -46.54
CA ASP A 42 30.08 6.53 -46.55
C ASP A 42 30.03 5.89 -45.15
N ASP A 43 31.05 6.16 -44.31
CA ASP A 43 31.06 5.68 -42.93
C ASP A 43 29.96 6.39 -42.08
N LEU A 44 29.68 7.67 -42.35
CA LEU A 44 28.60 8.41 -41.71
C LEU A 44 27.23 7.85 -42.09
N SER A 45 26.99 7.54 -43.35
CA SER A 45 25.71 6.97 -43.80
C SER A 45 25.45 5.58 -43.21
N HIS A 46 26.53 4.77 -43.07
CA HIS A 46 26.42 3.45 -42.43
C HIS A 46 26.21 3.57 -40.92
N LEU A 47 26.80 4.59 -40.27
CA LEU A 47 26.60 4.85 -38.87
C LEU A 47 25.17 5.32 -38.59
N ASP A 48 24.61 6.20 -39.43
CA ASP A 48 23.23 6.66 -39.33
C ASP A 48 22.23 5.49 -39.51
N ALA A 49 22.48 4.58 -40.45
CA ALA A 49 21.64 3.40 -40.63
C ALA A 49 21.69 2.45 -39.42
N LEU A 50 22.89 2.25 -38.81
CA LEU A 50 23.02 1.45 -37.58
C LEU A 50 22.35 2.11 -36.38
N LEU A 51 22.44 3.43 -36.26
CA LEU A 51 21.76 4.16 -35.20
C LEU A 51 20.23 4.15 -35.35
N GLU A 52 19.71 4.16 -36.60
CA GLU A 52 18.28 4.00 -36.87
C GLU A 52 17.80 2.59 -36.53
N GLU A 53 18.58 1.56 -36.84
CA GLU A 53 18.26 0.17 -36.52
C GLU A 53 18.32 -0.09 -35.00
N GLU A 54 19.31 0.45 -34.29
CA GLU A 54 19.38 0.41 -32.82
C GLU A 54 18.22 1.18 -32.16
N THR A 55 17.88 2.38 -32.65
CA THR A 55 16.75 3.15 -32.12
C THR A 55 15.41 2.49 -32.38
N GLN A 56 15.22 1.85 -33.52
CA GLN A 56 14.02 1.12 -33.87
C GLN A 56 13.89 -0.17 -33.03
N SER A 57 14.99 -0.89 -32.83
CA SER A 57 15.06 -2.05 -31.95
C SER A 57 14.80 -1.69 -30.49
N ALA A 58 15.43 -0.61 -30.01
CA ALA A 58 15.23 -0.09 -28.65
C ALA A 58 13.79 0.37 -28.41
N SER A 59 13.17 1.06 -29.38
CA SER A 59 11.77 1.50 -29.29
C SER A 59 10.80 0.34 -29.22
N SER A 60 11.00 -0.72 -29.99
CA SER A 60 10.16 -1.92 -29.98
C SER A 60 10.29 -2.71 -28.68
N LEU A 61 11.50 -2.80 -28.11
CA LEU A 61 11.73 -3.43 -26.80
C LEU A 61 11.12 -2.61 -25.65
N LEU A 62 11.22 -1.30 -25.74
CA LEU A 62 10.63 -0.38 -24.77
C LEU A 62 9.10 -0.49 -24.78
N ASP A 63 8.48 -0.55 -25.95
CA ASP A 63 7.03 -0.73 -26.10
C ASP A 63 6.56 -2.07 -25.54
N ARG A 64 7.28 -3.15 -25.81
CA ARG A 64 6.98 -4.47 -25.27
C ARG A 64 7.12 -4.55 -23.75
N GLN A 65 8.15 -3.93 -23.17
CA GLN A 65 8.34 -3.86 -21.72
C GLN A 65 7.22 -3.04 -21.06
N THR A 66 6.83 -1.93 -21.67
CA THR A 66 5.72 -1.11 -21.19
C THR A 66 4.40 -1.89 -21.18
N VAL A 67 4.11 -2.67 -22.22
CA VAL A 67 2.92 -3.52 -22.28
C VAL A 67 2.92 -4.59 -21.20
N LEU A 68 4.05 -5.27 -20.99
CA LEU A 68 4.18 -6.28 -19.94
C LEU A 68 4.01 -5.67 -18.53
N ASP A 69 4.57 -4.49 -18.31
CA ASP A 69 4.42 -3.73 -17.05
C ASP A 69 2.97 -3.36 -16.77
N ILE A 70 2.25 -2.88 -17.79
CA ILE A 70 0.82 -2.55 -17.66
C ILE A 70 0.01 -3.81 -17.39
N ALA A 71 0.27 -4.89 -18.10
CA ALA A 71 -0.42 -6.17 -17.91
C ALA A 71 -0.21 -6.72 -16.48
N ALA A 72 1.03 -6.68 -15.98
CA ALA A 72 1.36 -7.12 -14.63
C ALA A 72 0.68 -6.22 -13.57
N LEU A 73 0.67 -4.89 -13.75
CA LEU A 73 -0.03 -3.96 -12.87
C LEU A 73 -1.52 -4.27 -12.83
N VAL A 74 -2.17 -4.37 -13.99
CA VAL A 74 -3.60 -4.69 -14.10
C VAL A 74 -3.91 -6.03 -13.44
N PHE A 75 -3.04 -7.04 -13.62
CA PHE A 75 -3.19 -8.33 -12.97
C PHE A 75 -3.17 -8.20 -11.43
N VAL A 76 -2.21 -7.45 -10.85
CA VAL A 76 -2.13 -7.25 -9.41
C VAL A 76 -3.35 -6.51 -8.87
N LEU A 77 -3.81 -5.46 -9.57
CA LEU A 77 -5.00 -4.71 -9.20
C LEU A 77 -6.27 -5.57 -9.27
N ALA A 78 -6.43 -6.34 -10.34
CA ALA A 78 -7.56 -7.27 -10.52
C ALA A 78 -7.54 -8.38 -9.46
N PHE A 79 -6.37 -8.95 -9.15
CA PHE A 79 -6.23 -9.96 -8.10
C PHE A 79 -6.60 -9.39 -6.73
N GLY A 80 -6.20 -8.14 -6.42
CA GLY A 80 -6.62 -7.41 -5.23
C GLY A 80 -8.15 -7.29 -5.13
N LEU A 81 -8.82 -6.95 -6.23
CA LEU A 81 -10.29 -6.90 -6.30
C LEU A 81 -10.92 -8.27 -6.12
N VAL A 82 -10.43 -9.30 -6.79
CA VAL A 82 -10.94 -10.68 -6.63
C VAL A 82 -10.80 -11.14 -5.17
N SER A 83 -9.66 -10.87 -4.55
CA SER A 83 -9.41 -11.15 -3.13
C SER A 83 -10.42 -10.44 -2.22
N PHE A 84 -10.79 -9.20 -2.55
CA PHE A 84 -11.78 -8.42 -1.80
C PHE A 84 -13.18 -9.01 -1.91
N PHE A 85 -13.64 -9.34 -3.12
CA PHE A 85 -14.99 -9.90 -3.30
C PHE A 85 -15.14 -11.31 -2.77
N ARG A 86 -14.07 -12.12 -2.85
CA ARG A 86 -14.08 -13.50 -2.32
C ARG A 86 -14.02 -13.58 -0.81
N LYS A 87 -13.63 -12.52 -0.10
CA LYS A 87 -13.49 -12.40 1.36
C LYS A 87 -12.72 -13.56 2.03
N SER A 88 -11.84 -14.21 1.28
CA SER A 88 -11.02 -15.32 1.75
C SER A 88 -9.73 -14.81 2.39
N ASP A 89 -9.41 -15.34 3.59
CA ASP A 89 -8.20 -14.97 4.32
C ASP A 89 -6.91 -15.36 3.58
N ARG A 90 -6.92 -16.52 2.94
CA ARG A 90 -5.77 -16.99 2.13
C ARG A 90 -5.52 -16.08 0.94
N LEU A 91 -6.58 -15.69 0.21
CA LEU A 91 -6.46 -14.77 -0.92
C LEU A 91 -6.02 -13.37 -0.47
N LYS A 92 -6.44 -12.92 0.72
CA LYS A 92 -5.98 -11.66 1.31
C LYS A 92 -4.46 -11.69 1.52
N ILE A 93 -3.93 -12.75 2.14
CA ILE A 93 -2.48 -12.88 2.37
C ILE A 93 -1.70 -12.89 1.06
N VAL A 94 -2.15 -13.68 0.09
CA VAL A 94 -1.51 -13.74 -1.24
C VAL A 94 -1.54 -12.38 -1.93
N SER A 95 -2.67 -11.64 -1.85
CA SER A 95 -2.79 -10.29 -2.40
C SER A 95 -1.81 -9.32 -1.74
N LEU A 96 -1.68 -9.36 -0.39
CA LEU A 96 -0.75 -8.52 0.34
C LEU A 96 0.71 -8.81 -0.04
N LEU A 97 1.08 -10.09 -0.12
CA LEU A 97 2.42 -10.50 -0.53
C LEU A 97 2.73 -10.06 -1.97
N LEU A 98 1.78 -10.26 -2.90
CA LEU A 98 1.91 -9.84 -4.28
C LEU A 98 2.08 -8.32 -4.40
N SER A 99 1.34 -7.55 -3.61
CA SER A 99 1.46 -6.10 -3.57
C SER A 99 2.81 -5.64 -3.04
N VAL A 100 3.32 -6.27 -1.96
CA VAL A 100 4.65 -5.94 -1.42
C VAL A 100 5.74 -6.24 -2.43
N ILE A 101 5.69 -7.41 -3.07
CA ILE A 101 6.73 -7.83 -4.03
C ILE A 101 6.66 -6.97 -5.28
N TYR A 102 5.51 -6.89 -5.95
CA TYR A 102 5.40 -6.24 -7.24
C TYR A 102 5.39 -4.71 -7.13
N LEU A 103 4.42 -4.13 -6.38
CA LEU A 103 4.32 -2.67 -6.26
C LEU A 103 5.40 -2.08 -5.36
N GLY A 104 5.86 -2.83 -4.36
CA GLY A 104 6.96 -2.42 -3.51
C GLY A 104 8.30 -2.57 -4.23
N PHE A 105 8.83 -3.77 -4.32
CA PHE A 105 10.22 -4.01 -4.75
C PHE A 105 10.44 -4.00 -6.26
N VAL A 106 9.52 -4.51 -7.06
CA VAL A 106 9.72 -4.60 -8.52
C VAL A 106 9.45 -3.26 -9.19
N LYS A 107 8.28 -2.67 -8.94
CA LYS A 107 7.86 -1.43 -9.56
C LYS A 107 8.27 -0.18 -8.76
N ALA A 108 8.41 -0.33 -7.42
CA ALA A 108 8.64 0.76 -6.47
C ALA A 108 7.68 1.96 -6.69
N SER A 109 6.46 1.67 -7.16
CA SER A 109 5.45 2.65 -7.53
C SER A 109 4.32 2.64 -6.52
N LEU A 110 4.35 3.61 -5.62
CA LEU A 110 3.33 3.82 -4.60
C LEU A 110 2.75 5.21 -4.77
N VAL A 111 1.46 5.35 -4.50
CA VAL A 111 0.84 6.68 -4.46
C VAL A 111 1.40 7.42 -3.25
N SER A 112 2.05 8.55 -3.52
CA SER A 112 2.76 9.41 -2.57
C SER A 112 2.04 10.74 -2.42
N ILE A 113 2.37 11.50 -1.37
CA ILE A 113 1.92 12.89 -1.26
C ILE A 113 2.50 13.77 -2.37
N VAL A 114 3.66 13.38 -2.92
CA VAL A 114 4.28 14.09 -4.05
C VAL A 114 3.37 14.08 -5.28
N ASP A 115 2.57 13.04 -5.48
CA ASP A 115 1.58 12.96 -6.56
C ASP A 115 0.48 14.01 -6.38
N ILE A 116 0.06 14.24 -5.13
CA ILE A 116 -0.91 15.29 -4.79
C ILE A 116 -0.30 16.67 -5.10
N PHE A 117 0.97 16.86 -4.78
CA PHE A 117 1.67 18.11 -5.10
C PHE A 117 1.87 18.33 -6.59
N GLY A 118 2.18 17.26 -7.34
CA GLY A 118 2.23 17.29 -8.81
C GLY A 118 0.91 17.71 -9.41
N ALA A 119 -0.20 17.21 -8.88
CA ALA A 119 -1.54 17.60 -9.30
C ALA A 119 -1.85 19.08 -8.97
N ILE A 120 -1.47 19.56 -7.79
CA ILE A 120 -1.68 20.97 -7.38
C ILE A 120 -0.84 21.92 -8.24
N ARG A 121 0.41 21.55 -8.56
CA ARG A 121 1.32 22.36 -9.39
C ARG A 121 1.11 22.18 -10.89
N LEU A 122 0.18 21.32 -11.30
CA LEU A 122 -0.05 20.91 -12.72
C LEU A 122 1.23 20.39 -13.41
N SER A 123 2.18 19.86 -12.62
CA SER A 123 3.44 19.28 -13.07
C SER A 123 3.38 17.76 -13.09
N LEU A 124 2.37 17.22 -13.79
CA LEU A 124 2.18 15.78 -13.94
C LEU A 124 3.09 15.23 -15.05
N PRO A 125 3.61 14.00 -14.92
CA PRO A 125 4.41 13.38 -15.96
C PRO A 125 3.60 13.22 -17.26
N ALA A 126 4.29 13.28 -18.42
CA ALA A 126 3.62 13.12 -19.70
C ALA A 126 2.89 11.77 -19.80
N PHE A 127 1.64 11.81 -20.25
CA PHE A 127 0.75 10.65 -20.28
C PHE A 127 1.34 9.47 -21.08
N SER A 128 2.01 9.77 -22.20
CA SER A 128 2.62 8.76 -23.08
C SER A 128 3.68 7.88 -22.41
N TYR A 129 4.42 8.43 -21.43
CA TYR A 129 5.49 7.70 -20.73
C TYR A 129 5.07 7.12 -19.39
N ALA A 130 3.95 7.56 -18.82
CA ALA A 130 3.55 7.24 -17.45
C ALA A 130 2.16 6.59 -17.37
N ILE A 131 1.75 5.79 -18.35
CA ILE A 131 0.43 5.15 -18.40
C ILE A 131 0.16 4.31 -17.15
N SER A 132 1.14 3.51 -16.69
CA SER A 132 1.02 2.69 -15.47
C SER A 132 0.72 3.54 -14.23
N TYR A 133 1.32 4.72 -14.13
CA TYR A 133 1.10 5.67 -13.04
C TYR A 133 -0.35 6.19 -13.04
N TYR A 134 -0.87 6.58 -14.20
CA TYR A 134 -2.24 7.06 -14.32
C TYR A 134 -3.27 5.97 -14.04
N ILE A 135 -3.01 4.73 -14.47
CA ILE A 135 -3.85 3.57 -14.14
C ILE A 135 -3.91 3.37 -12.62
N LEU A 136 -2.75 3.44 -11.94
CA LEU A 136 -2.69 3.26 -10.49
C LEU A 136 -3.44 4.38 -9.74
N ILE A 137 -3.28 5.64 -10.16
CA ILE A 137 -3.99 6.77 -9.55
C ILE A 137 -5.50 6.67 -9.82
N ALA A 138 -5.90 6.42 -11.07
CA ALA A 138 -7.31 6.28 -11.42
C ALA A 138 -7.97 5.13 -10.64
N PHE A 139 -7.28 4.00 -10.52
CA PHE A 139 -7.73 2.88 -9.70
C PHE A 139 -7.84 3.27 -8.21
N THR A 140 -6.85 3.98 -7.67
CA THR A 140 -6.83 4.39 -6.26
C THR A 140 -7.99 5.34 -5.94
N VAL A 141 -8.19 6.35 -6.77
CA VAL A 141 -9.30 7.31 -6.62
C VAL A 141 -10.64 6.61 -6.83
N GLY A 142 -10.80 5.86 -7.91
CA GLY A 142 -12.03 5.14 -8.24
C GLY A 142 -12.42 4.12 -7.17
N SER A 143 -11.48 3.29 -6.72
CA SER A 143 -11.73 2.31 -5.65
C SER A 143 -12.07 2.98 -4.32
N THR A 144 -11.48 4.15 -4.03
CA THR A 144 -11.77 4.90 -2.81
C THR A 144 -13.18 5.49 -2.84
N VAL A 145 -13.64 6.01 -3.97
CA VAL A 145 -15.00 6.51 -4.12
C VAL A 145 -16.01 5.36 -4.08
N LEU A 146 -15.70 4.21 -4.65
CA LEU A 146 -16.63 3.08 -4.65
C LEU A 146 -16.69 2.37 -3.28
N TRP A 147 -15.56 1.98 -2.72
CA TRP A 147 -15.50 1.12 -1.53
C TRP A 147 -14.81 1.76 -0.32
N GLY A 148 -14.32 2.98 -0.40
CA GLY A 148 -13.51 3.60 0.65
C GLY A 148 -12.02 3.29 0.48
N ARG A 149 -11.23 3.41 1.53
CA ARG A 149 -9.76 3.28 1.48
C ARG A 149 -9.26 1.86 1.14
N PHE A 150 -9.90 1.23 0.14
CA PHE A 150 -9.55 -0.11 -0.34
C PHE A 150 -8.09 -0.24 -0.75
N TYR A 151 -7.56 0.76 -1.45
CA TYR A 151 -6.16 0.81 -1.85
C TYR A 151 -5.20 0.58 -0.67
N CYS A 152 -5.43 1.28 0.45
CA CYS A 152 -4.59 1.15 1.65
C CYS A 152 -4.64 -0.24 2.28
N GLY A 153 -5.79 -0.93 2.17
CA GLY A 153 -5.99 -2.23 2.79
C GLY A 153 -5.48 -3.42 2.00
N ARG A 154 -5.20 -3.27 0.68
CA ARG A 154 -4.88 -4.41 -0.18
C ARG A 154 -3.82 -4.19 -1.23
N ILE A 155 -3.65 -2.95 -1.70
CA ILE A 155 -2.80 -2.63 -2.85
C ILE A 155 -1.54 -1.87 -2.41
N CYS A 156 -1.65 -0.94 -1.47
CA CYS A 156 -0.49 -0.19 -0.98
C CYS A 156 0.54 -1.16 -0.36
N ALA A 157 1.76 -1.21 -0.94
CA ALA A 157 2.79 -2.14 -0.49
C ALA A 157 3.22 -1.89 0.96
N PHE A 158 3.29 -0.63 1.41
CA PHE A 158 3.61 -0.32 2.80
C PHE A 158 2.49 -0.74 3.76
N GLY A 159 1.23 -0.48 3.41
CA GLY A 159 0.08 -0.93 4.17
C GLY A 159 -0.05 -2.45 4.21
N ALA A 160 0.31 -3.13 3.11
CA ALA A 160 0.37 -4.60 3.05
C ALA A 160 1.49 -5.15 3.96
N LEU A 161 2.66 -4.52 3.95
CA LEU A 161 3.79 -4.91 4.80
C LEU A 161 3.43 -4.81 6.30
N THR A 162 2.84 -3.69 6.71
CA THR A 162 2.44 -3.50 8.12
C THR A 162 1.37 -4.51 8.55
N GLN A 163 0.40 -4.83 7.70
CA GLN A 163 -0.59 -5.89 7.98
C GLN A 163 0.03 -7.29 8.07
N LEU A 164 1.04 -7.59 7.26
CA LEU A 164 1.77 -8.87 7.35
C LEU A 164 2.58 -8.94 8.65
N ILE A 165 3.26 -7.86 9.05
CA ILE A 165 3.96 -7.77 10.34
C ILE A 165 2.96 -7.95 11.49
N ASP A 166 1.79 -7.32 11.39
CA ASP A 166 0.76 -7.39 12.41
C ASP A 166 0.25 -8.83 12.65
N ARG A 167 0.20 -9.65 11.63
CA ARG A 167 -0.16 -11.07 11.75
C ARG A 167 0.89 -11.95 12.45
N ILE A 168 2.15 -11.56 12.37
CA ILE A 168 3.27 -12.33 12.94
C ILE A 168 3.45 -11.99 14.42
N VAL A 169 3.18 -10.74 14.80
CA VAL A 169 3.41 -10.24 16.17
C VAL A 169 2.27 -10.68 17.09
N PRO A 170 2.59 -11.40 18.20
CA PRO A 170 1.59 -11.81 19.20
C PRO A 170 0.97 -10.61 19.92
N ASP A 171 -0.31 -10.71 20.27
CA ASP A 171 -1.08 -9.64 20.95
C ASP A 171 -0.47 -9.18 22.28
N ARG A 172 0.30 -10.05 22.96
CA ARG A 172 0.96 -9.73 24.23
C ARG A 172 1.96 -8.57 24.18
N PHE A 173 2.47 -8.24 22.98
CA PHE A 173 3.41 -7.12 22.79
C PHE A 173 2.70 -5.83 22.37
N ARG A 174 1.38 -5.87 22.24
CA ARG A 174 0.58 -4.75 21.74
C ARG A 174 0.16 -3.81 22.86
N PHE A 175 0.41 -2.53 22.65
CA PHE A 175 -0.12 -1.47 23.49
C PHE A 175 -1.40 -0.92 22.85
N GLU A 176 -2.51 -1.04 23.57
CA GLU A 176 -3.74 -0.34 23.21
C GLU A 176 -3.65 1.09 23.75
N LEU A 177 -3.65 2.06 22.87
CA LEU A 177 -3.70 3.46 23.25
C LEU A 177 -5.03 3.77 23.96
N PRO A 178 -5.01 4.57 25.04
CA PRO A 178 -6.24 5.04 25.64
C PRO A 178 -7.15 5.71 24.58
N PRO A 179 -8.48 5.46 24.60
CA PRO A 179 -9.38 5.95 23.55
C PRO A 179 -9.33 7.47 23.33
N ALA A 180 -9.01 8.22 24.39
CA ALA A 180 -8.85 9.68 24.30
C ALA A 180 -7.61 10.06 23.48
N VAL A 181 -6.47 9.39 23.73
CA VAL A 181 -5.21 9.65 23.01
C VAL A 181 -5.32 9.20 21.58
N ASP A 182 -5.88 8.02 21.34
CA ASP A 182 -6.10 7.46 20.01
C ASP A 182 -6.94 8.39 19.12
N ARG A 183 -8.01 8.94 19.67
CA ARG A 183 -8.89 9.87 18.96
C ARG A 183 -8.16 11.16 18.52
N TRP A 184 -7.29 11.68 19.36
CA TRP A 184 -6.48 12.85 19.02
C TRP A 184 -5.35 12.52 18.05
N ALA A 185 -4.69 11.37 18.24
CA ALA A 185 -3.60 10.93 17.38
C ALA A 185 -4.03 10.74 15.92
N ILE A 186 -5.27 10.31 15.65
CA ILE A 186 -5.82 10.18 14.29
C ILE A 186 -5.83 11.51 13.54
N TYR A 187 -6.02 12.64 14.23
CA TYR A 187 -6.00 13.96 13.58
C TYR A 187 -4.60 14.38 13.12
N LEU A 188 -3.52 13.81 13.69
CA LEU A 188 -2.15 14.17 13.35
C LEU A 188 -1.86 14.03 11.85
N LYS A 189 -2.33 12.96 11.19
CA LYS A 189 -2.16 12.78 9.74
C LYS A 189 -2.81 13.89 8.92
N TYR A 190 -3.93 14.46 9.38
CA TYR A 190 -4.59 15.58 8.69
C TYR A 190 -3.81 16.88 8.89
N VAL A 191 -3.25 17.08 10.08
CA VAL A 191 -2.36 18.23 10.34
C VAL A 191 -1.12 18.15 9.47
N ILE A 192 -0.51 16.96 9.36
CA ILE A 192 0.63 16.72 8.47
C ILE A 192 0.25 17.00 7.01
N LEU A 193 -0.91 16.52 6.55
CA LEU A 193 -1.39 16.77 5.18
C LEU A 193 -1.57 18.28 4.91
N VAL A 194 -2.25 18.99 5.80
CA VAL A 194 -2.48 20.44 5.66
C VAL A 194 -1.15 21.20 5.68
N GLY A 195 -0.27 20.88 6.63
CA GLY A 195 1.06 21.47 6.72
C GLY A 195 1.89 21.25 5.45
N ALA A 196 1.81 20.02 4.92
CA ALA A 196 2.49 19.64 3.69
C ALA A 196 1.98 20.45 2.47
N VAL A 197 0.68 20.56 2.31
CA VAL A 197 0.06 21.34 1.21
C VAL A 197 0.43 22.82 1.34
N LEU A 198 0.33 23.39 2.54
CA LEU A 198 0.70 24.78 2.79
C LEU A 198 2.18 25.04 2.45
N TYR A 199 3.08 24.16 2.88
CA TYR A 199 4.51 24.27 2.58
C TYR A 199 4.79 24.29 1.07
N VAL A 200 4.13 23.42 0.29
CA VAL A 200 4.30 23.36 -1.16
C VAL A 200 3.68 24.57 -1.86
N VAL A 201 2.53 25.05 -1.40
CA VAL A 201 1.88 26.25 -1.96
C VAL A 201 2.72 27.51 -1.70
N THR A 202 3.44 27.57 -0.58
CA THR A 202 4.36 28.69 -0.27
C THR A 202 5.70 28.61 -1.03
N GLY A 203 5.86 27.66 -1.95
CA GLY A 203 7.06 27.53 -2.77
C GLY A 203 8.11 26.58 -2.21
N GLY A 204 7.80 25.84 -1.15
CA GLY A 204 8.69 24.86 -0.54
C GLY A 204 9.09 23.73 -1.49
N ASP A 205 10.26 23.14 -1.27
CA ASP A 205 10.77 22.04 -2.07
C ASP A 205 10.05 20.73 -1.73
N THR A 206 9.52 20.07 -2.76
CA THR A 206 8.83 18.77 -2.61
C THR A 206 9.78 17.64 -2.22
N LEU A 207 11.10 17.80 -2.44
CA LEU A 207 12.10 16.78 -2.09
C LEU A 207 12.18 16.50 -0.59
N VAL A 208 11.82 17.46 0.27
CA VAL A 208 11.81 17.28 1.74
C VAL A 208 10.87 16.13 2.14
N TYR A 209 9.76 15.95 1.44
CA TYR A 209 8.78 14.89 1.75
C TYR A 209 9.31 13.49 1.44
N ARG A 210 10.28 13.36 0.53
CA ARG A 210 10.95 12.09 0.26
C ARG A 210 11.63 11.51 1.52
N TYR A 211 12.04 12.38 2.46
CA TYR A 211 12.64 11.94 3.72
C TYR A 211 11.60 11.54 4.77
N ILE A 212 10.40 12.07 4.68
CA ILE A 212 9.32 11.81 5.65
C ILE A 212 8.54 10.54 5.28
N GLU A 213 8.34 10.28 3.97
CA GLU A 213 7.63 9.10 3.51
C GLU A 213 8.55 7.87 3.48
N PRO A 214 8.17 6.75 4.12
CA PRO A 214 9.00 5.55 4.17
C PRO A 214 9.01 4.75 2.86
N PHE A 215 8.37 5.25 1.79
CA PHE A 215 8.22 4.52 0.53
C PHE A 215 9.52 4.32 -0.24
N TRP A 216 10.54 5.17 0.01
CA TRP A 216 11.88 5.04 -0.54
C TRP A 216 12.57 3.72 -0.13
N MET A 217 12.11 3.06 0.94
CA MET A 217 12.63 1.76 1.38
C MET A 217 12.55 0.70 0.27
N PHE A 218 11.54 0.77 -0.57
CA PHE A 218 11.35 -0.19 -1.65
C PHE A 218 12.34 -0.01 -2.81
N THR A 219 12.90 1.19 -2.97
CA THR A 219 13.98 1.44 -3.95
C THR A 219 15.36 1.13 -3.37
N LEU A 220 15.46 0.80 -2.08
CA LEU A 220 16.69 0.56 -1.33
C LEU A 220 17.70 1.75 -1.36
N ASN A 221 17.26 2.92 -1.81
CA ASN A 221 18.05 4.15 -1.93
C ASN A 221 17.81 5.06 -0.72
N GLY A 222 18.54 4.82 0.37
CA GLY A 222 18.43 5.64 1.56
C GLY A 222 19.78 5.86 2.23
N ASN A 223 19.94 7.00 2.90
CA ASN A 223 21.10 7.23 3.75
C ASN A 223 20.90 6.58 5.14
N ALA A 224 21.96 6.54 5.95
CA ALA A 224 21.94 5.88 7.26
C ALA A 224 20.83 6.44 8.18
N ILE A 225 20.57 7.75 8.13
CA ILE A 225 19.53 8.39 8.95
C ILE A 225 18.15 7.90 8.55
N MET A 226 17.86 7.81 7.24
CA MET A 226 16.59 7.31 6.73
C MET A 226 16.36 5.86 7.17
N TRP A 227 17.37 4.99 7.05
CA TRP A 227 17.28 3.60 7.50
C TRP A 227 17.06 3.48 9.01
N THR A 228 17.71 4.33 9.81
CA THR A 228 17.49 4.37 11.26
C THR A 228 16.05 4.77 11.60
N LEU A 229 15.53 5.83 10.96
CA LEU A 229 14.15 6.28 11.16
C LEU A 229 13.14 5.21 10.74
N LEU A 230 13.37 4.54 9.61
CA LEU A 230 12.54 3.43 9.15
C LEU A 230 12.53 2.27 10.15
N THR A 231 13.70 1.89 10.65
CA THR A 231 13.83 0.81 11.64
C THR A 231 13.06 1.17 12.92
N LEU A 232 13.20 2.40 13.42
CA LEU A 232 12.41 2.88 14.56
C LEU A 232 10.91 2.86 14.28
N LEU A 233 10.50 3.25 13.08
CA LEU A 233 9.09 3.21 12.67
C LEU A 233 8.54 1.78 12.63
N LEU A 234 9.28 0.85 12.03
CA LEU A 234 8.86 -0.56 11.96
C LEU A 234 8.86 -1.22 13.34
N LEU A 235 9.84 -0.93 14.20
CA LEU A 235 9.85 -1.37 15.59
C LEU A 235 8.64 -0.81 16.36
N SER A 236 8.33 0.47 16.18
CA SER A 236 7.14 1.07 16.79
C SER A 236 5.83 0.43 16.31
N THR A 237 5.80 -0.06 15.06
CA THR A 237 4.64 -0.79 14.51
C THR A 237 4.42 -2.13 15.20
N ILE A 238 5.46 -2.74 15.80
CA ILE A 238 5.33 -3.95 16.62
C ILE A 238 4.49 -3.67 17.87
N PHE A 239 4.64 -2.51 18.47
CA PHE A 239 3.91 -2.12 19.69
C PHE A 239 2.55 -1.51 19.39
N ILE A 240 2.45 -0.65 18.39
CA ILE A 240 1.21 0.04 18.01
C ILE A 240 0.83 -0.37 16.59
N ARG A 241 -0.32 -1.04 16.44
CA ARG A 241 -0.82 -1.55 15.17
C ARG A 241 -0.91 -0.47 14.11
N ASN A 242 -0.29 -0.73 12.95
CA ASN A 242 -0.36 0.14 11.77
C ASN A 242 -0.04 1.61 12.05
N LEU A 243 0.93 1.89 12.97
CA LEU A 243 1.23 3.23 13.50
C LEU A 243 1.36 4.28 12.39
N TYR A 244 2.19 4.05 11.39
CA TYR A 244 2.39 5.01 10.31
C TYR A 244 1.10 5.26 9.52
N CYS A 245 0.46 4.19 9.05
CA CYS A 245 -0.74 4.28 8.20
C CYS A 245 -1.93 4.91 8.93
N ARG A 246 -2.01 4.73 10.26
CA ARG A 246 -3.12 5.20 11.09
C ARG A 246 -2.95 6.66 11.50
N TYR A 247 -1.75 7.10 11.87
CA TYR A 247 -1.52 8.41 12.49
C TYR A 247 -0.66 9.37 11.68
N LEU A 248 0.22 8.89 10.81
CA LEU A 248 1.23 9.72 10.14
C LEU A 248 1.04 9.83 8.62
N CYS A 249 0.39 8.83 7.99
CA CYS A 249 0.31 8.77 6.53
C CYS A 249 -0.56 9.88 5.94
N SER A 250 0.05 10.83 5.27
CA SER A 250 -0.60 11.96 4.58
C SER A 250 -1.46 11.50 3.40
N VAL A 251 -1.01 10.52 2.62
CA VAL A 251 -1.82 9.89 1.58
C VAL A 251 -3.08 9.25 2.18
N GLY A 252 -2.90 8.54 3.31
CA GLY A 252 -4.01 7.96 4.07
C GLY A 252 -5.01 9.02 4.56
N ALA A 253 -4.55 10.23 4.90
CA ALA A 253 -5.43 11.35 5.23
C ALA A 253 -6.20 11.84 4.01
N GLY A 254 -5.53 12.05 2.87
CA GLY A 254 -6.16 12.46 1.61
C GLY A 254 -7.25 11.48 1.14
N LEU A 255 -6.92 10.18 1.10
CA LEU A 255 -7.88 9.13 0.78
C LEU A 255 -8.99 9.02 1.83
N GLY A 256 -8.69 9.31 3.11
CA GLY A 256 -9.67 9.40 4.19
C GLY A 256 -10.71 10.50 3.94
N LEU A 257 -10.29 11.68 3.51
CA LEU A 257 -11.21 12.76 3.11
C LEU A 257 -12.05 12.35 1.91
N LEU A 258 -11.43 11.77 0.88
CA LEU A 258 -12.13 11.30 -0.32
C LEU A 258 -13.14 10.19 0.00
N SER A 259 -12.85 9.33 0.98
CA SER A 259 -13.72 8.23 1.39
C SER A 259 -15.05 8.68 2.03
N ASN A 260 -15.21 9.96 2.38
CA ASN A 260 -16.50 10.49 2.77
C ASN A 260 -17.53 10.45 1.63
N LEU A 261 -17.06 10.41 0.38
CA LEU A 261 -17.88 10.26 -0.83
C LEU A 261 -18.19 8.80 -1.17
N THR A 262 -17.76 7.83 -0.34
CA THR A 262 -17.91 6.39 -0.62
C THR A 262 -19.37 5.99 -0.82
N VAL A 263 -19.62 5.30 -1.95
CA VAL A 263 -20.94 4.81 -2.35
C VAL A 263 -21.32 3.53 -1.59
N PHE A 264 -20.43 2.52 -1.61
CA PHE A 264 -20.68 1.21 -0.97
C PHE A 264 -20.15 1.17 0.45
N ARG A 265 -20.94 1.70 1.41
CA ARG A 265 -20.57 1.71 2.83
C ARG A 265 -20.93 0.40 3.50
N ILE A 266 -20.10 -0.04 4.46
CA ILE A 266 -20.45 -1.17 5.33
C ILE A 266 -21.53 -0.70 6.30
N LYS A 267 -22.67 -1.43 6.30
CA LYS A 267 -23.76 -1.18 7.24
C LYS A 267 -23.71 -2.23 8.34
N ARG A 268 -23.90 -1.80 9.57
CA ARG A 268 -24.02 -2.66 10.73
C ARG A 268 -25.39 -2.46 11.36
N TRP A 269 -25.82 -3.47 12.11
CA TRP A 269 -27.06 -3.42 12.84
C TRP A 269 -27.00 -2.37 13.96
N SER A 270 -28.10 -1.62 14.15
CA SER A 270 -28.18 -0.54 15.15
C SER A 270 -27.97 -1.02 16.59
N GLU A 271 -28.34 -2.27 16.89
CA GLU A 271 -28.24 -2.89 18.22
C GLU A 271 -26.80 -3.33 18.57
N CYS A 272 -25.84 -3.19 17.63
CA CYS A 272 -24.44 -3.52 17.88
C CYS A 272 -23.72 -2.58 18.88
N LYS A 273 -24.42 -1.69 19.57
CA LYS A 273 -23.84 -0.74 20.55
C LYS A 273 -23.20 -1.44 21.75
N THR A 274 -23.83 -2.51 22.25
CA THR A 274 -23.39 -3.26 23.43
C THR A 274 -22.30 -4.28 23.15
N CYS A 275 -22.23 -4.77 21.90
CA CYS A 275 -21.26 -5.76 21.50
C CYS A 275 -19.98 -5.09 20.93
N LYS A 276 -18.86 -5.22 21.64
CA LYS A 276 -17.57 -4.64 21.25
C LYS A 276 -16.65 -5.59 20.48
N LEU A 277 -17.14 -6.76 20.05
CA LEU A 277 -16.29 -7.77 19.39
C LEU A 277 -15.66 -7.23 18.10
N CYS A 278 -16.45 -6.64 17.20
CA CYS A 278 -15.90 -6.05 15.96
C CYS A 278 -15.00 -4.85 16.21
N GLU A 279 -15.25 -4.06 17.28
CA GLU A 279 -14.41 -2.94 17.67
C GLU A 279 -13.02 -3.41 18.10
N LYS A 280 -12.94 -4.46 18.91
CA LYS A 280 -11.68 -5.10 19.32
C LYS A 280 -10.94 -5.76 18.15
N THR A 281 -11.67 -6.30 17.18
CA THR A 281 -11.08 -6.93 15.99
C THR A 281 -10.58 -5.89 14.99
N CYS A 282 -11.04 -4.64 15.06
CA CYS A 282 -10.67 -3.60 14.12
C CYS A 282 -9.29 -3.02 14.44
N GLU A 283 -8.26 -3.51 13.75
CA GLU A 283 -6.87 -3.04 13.87
C GLU A 283 -6.68 -1.57 13.49
N TRP A 284 -7.63 -0.99 12.76
CA TRP A 284 -7.59 0.38 12.24
C TRP A 284 -8.35 1.39 13.09
N GLY A 285 -9.05 0.93 14.14
CA GLY A 285 -9.85 1.79 14.99
C GLY A 285 -10.99 2.51 14.27
N ALA A 286 -11.47 1.93 13.16
CA ALA A 286 -12.51 2.53 12.33
C ALA A 286 -13.94 2.31 12.85
N ILE A 287 -14.11 1.58 13.97
CA ILE A 287 -15.41 1.22 14.52
C ILE A 287 -15.63 1.97 15.83
N ASP A 288 -16.69 2.77 15.87
CA ASP A 288 -17.14 3.49 17.07
C ASP A 288 -18.60 3.10 17.34
N GLY A 289 -18.80 2.12 18.23
CA GLY A 289 -20.10 1.54 18.51
C GLY A 289 -20.75 0.93 17.26
N PRO A 290 -21.98 1.33 16.88
CA PRO A 290 -22.65 0.82 15.69
C PRO A 290 -22.15 1.47 14.39
N LYS A 291 -21.41 2.57 14.46
CA LYS A 291 -20.95 3.32 13.30
C LYS A 291 -19.58 2.86 12.86
N ILE A 292 -19.37 2.89 11.55
CA ILE A 292 -18.06 2.68 10.93
C ILE A 292 -17.63 4.02 10.33
N LEU A 293 -16.47 4.51 10.78
CA LEU A 293 -15.86 5.73 10.26
C LEU A 293 -15.25 5.41 8.89
N THR A 294 -15.88 5.89 7.82
CA THR A 294 -15.43 5.64 6.45
C THR A 294 -14.03 6.19 6.19
N SER A 295 -13.69 7.32 6.81
CA SER A 295 -12.36 7.93 6.72
C SER A 295 -11.25 7.06 7.29
N GLU A 296 -11.53 6.16 8.23
CA GLU A 296 -10.54 5.29 8.86
C GLU A 296 -10.61 3.85 8.36
N CYS A 297 -11.72 3.45 7.73
CA CYS A 297 -11.94 2.09 7.26
C CYS A 297 -11.15 1.78 5.99
N VAL A 298 -10.20 0.86 6.07
CA VAL A 298 -9.38 0.39 4.94
C VAL A 298 -9.95 -0.83 4.22
N ARG A 299 -11.16 -1.26 4.57
CA ARG A 299 -11.80 -2.45 3.97
C ARG A 299 -10.97 -3.73 4.10
N CYS A 300 -10.43 -3.98 5.27
CA CYS A 300 -9.67 -5.20 5.55
C CYS A 300 -10.54 -6.47 5.66
N ASP A 301 -11.87 -6.33 5.73
CA ASP A 301 -12.92 -7.36 5.82
C ASP A 301 -12.94 -8.17 7.12
N ASP A 302 -12.07 -7.92 8.09
CA ASP A 302 -11.99 -8.72 9.31
C ASP A 302 -13.30 -8.63 10.15
N CYS A 303 -13.85 -7.40 10.26
CA CYS A 303 -15.13 -7.19 10.93
C CYS A 303 -16.32 -7.76 10.13
N GLU A 304 -16.27 -7.72 8.79
CA GLU A 304 -17.34 -8.31 7.96
C GLU A 304 -17.35 -9.83 8.06
N ARG A 305 -16.18 -10.48 8.09
CA ARG A 305 -16.07 -11.92 8.31
C ARG A 305 -16.58 -12.34 9.69
N LEU A 306 -16.20 -11.56 10.73
CA LEU A 306 -16.70 -11.82 12.07
C LEU A 306 -18.23 -11.64 12.16
N TYR A 307 -18.75 -10.61 11.48
CA TYR A 307 -20.20 -10.36 11.44
C TYR A 307 -20.97 -11.46 10.69
N ALA A 308 -20.38 -12.06 9.66
CA ALA A 308 -20.97 -13.16 8.89
C ALA A 308 -20.87 -14.52 9.59
N ASP A 309 -20.06 -14.64 10.64
CA ASP A 309 -19.88 -15.89 11.39
C ASP A 309 -21.03 -16.08 12.39
N GLU A 310 -21.91 -17.04 12.12
CA GLU A 310 -23.12 -17.32 12.92
C GLU A 310 -22.78 -17.83 14.32
N GLU A 311 -21.63 -18.48 14.51
CA GLU A 311 -21.20 -19.01 15.80
C GLU A 311 -20.58 -17.94 16.69
N LYS A 312 -19.85 -16.99 16.12
CA LYS A 312 -19.10 -15.98 16.87
C LYS A 312 -19.87 -14.68 17.07
N CYS A 313 -20.73 -14.31 16.12
CA CYS A 313 -21.46 -13.05 16.19
C CYS A 313 -22.73 -13.16 17.05
N PRO A 314 -22.83 -12.45 18.21
CA PRO A 314 -24.00 -12.49 19.07
C PRO A 314 -25.32 -12.08 18.39
N HIS A 315 -25.25 -11.29 17.33
CA HIS A 315 -26.41 -10.92 16.52
C HIS A 315 -27.15 -12.14 15.98
N TRP A 316 -26.44 -13.08 15.37
CA TRP A 316 -27.00 -14.32 14.84
C TRP A 316 -27.57 -15.21 15.96
N LEU A 317 -26.88 -15.29 17.11
CA LEU A 317 -27.35 -16.05 18.25
C LEU A 317 -28.68 -15.51 18.78
N ILE A 318 -28.90 -14.20 18.77
CA ILE A 318 -30.18 -13.58 19.16
C ILE A 318 -31.26 -13.92 18.14
N LEU A 319 -30.98 -13.79 16.85
CA LEU A 319 -31.92 -14.11 15.79
C LEU A 319 -32.32 -15.59 15.79
N LEU A 320 -31.34 -16.49 15.95
CA LEU A 320 -31.60 -17.95 16.03
C LEU A 320 -32.45 -18.27 17.24
N ARG A 321 -32.20 -17.67 18.41
CA ARG A 321 -33.05 -17.84 19.60
C ARG A 321 -34.47 -17.32 19.40
N GLN A 322 -34.65 -16.21 18.72
CA GLN A 322 -35.95 -15.67 18.37
C GLN A 322 -36.68 -16.63 17.42
N LYS A 323 -36.01 -17.09 16.35
CA LYS A 323 -36.59 -18.03 15.40
C LYS A 323 -37.03 -19.32 16.08
N ALA A 324 -36.19 -19.90 16.94
CA ALA A 324 -36.51 -21.10 17.70
C ALA A 324 -37.72 -20.93 18.66
N ARG A 325 -38.04 -19.69 19.10
CA ARG A 325 -39.25 -19.43 19.89
C ARG A 325 -40.52 -19.40 19.06
N PHE A 326 -40.43 -19.08 17.78
CA PHE A 326 -41.57 -18.99 16.86
C PHE A 326 -41.77 -20.27 16.04
N GLU A 327 -40.82 -21.22 16.04
CA GLU A 327 -41.03 -22.54 15.44
C GLU A 327 -41.99 -23.33 16.32
N PRO A 328 -43.15 -23.80 15.77
CA PRO A 328 -44.07 -24.66 16.52
C PRO A 328 -43.32 -25.93 16.93
N LYS A 329 -43.36 -26.26 18.21
CA LYS A 329 -42.92 -27.57 18.71
C LYS A 329 -43.81 -28.61 18.07
N ASN A 330 -43.34 -29.32 17.04
CA ASN A 330 -43.97 -30.54 16.54
C ASN A 330 -43.82 -31.65 17.56
#